data_8980c9d07113eb3050204e2f0b16dc3d
#
_entry.id   8980c9d07113eb3050204e2f0b16dc3d
#
_cell.length_a   1.000
_cell.length_b   1.000
_cell.length_c   1.000
_cell.angle_alpha   90.00
_cell.angle_beta   90.00
_cell.angle_gamma   90.00
#
_symmetry.space_group_name_H-M   'P 1'
#
loop_
_entity.id
_entity.type
_entity.pdbx_description
1 polymer ?
#
loop_
_entity_poly.entity_id
_entity_poly.type
_entity_poly.pdbx_seq_one_letter_code
_entity_poly.pdbx_strand_id
1 'polypeptide(L)'
;MHSLEQRTKTILARAENREEIAAGDLAHLLRLPLQSDETYAVMACADAMSREDFGTKAERHMHIGLNAAPCPHNCKFCSLTEEAGAFTGSVEFPDAQVLAWAREAEDMGADALNLMTTGDYPFSRLLEVGRMLSAEVDVPLVANTRDITHAEGEALLAAGFSGFYHAVRLGEGRDTPFPIPRRIKTIRAVRDVGLLWMTCVEPVGPEHAPEELADRMLLGRKYGAVYSGVMRRINFPGAPLSARGMISEREMARMVAVCRLAMGDSPRAHCVHEPS
;
A
#
# COMPACT_ATOMS: atom_id res chain seq x y z
N MET A 1 -24.21 25.28 -11.58
CA MET A 1 -23.21 24.80 -10.64
C MET A 1 -23.66 25.19 -9.22
N HIS A 2 -24.02 24.24 -8.39
CA HIS A 2 -24.29 24.51 -6.98
C HIS A 2 -23.00 24.98 -6.32
N SER A 3 -23.04 25.95 -5.44
CA SER A 3 -21.85 26.42 -4.73
C SER A 3 -21.41 25.32 -3.77
N LEU A 4 -20.12 24.90 -3.82
CA LEU A 4 -19.56 23.98 -2.84
C LEU A 4 -19.79 24.51 -1.40
N GLU A 5 -19.96 23.60 -0.45
CA GLU A 5 -20.02 23.94 0.98
C GLU A 5 -18.72 24.66 1.40
N GLN A 6 -18.84 25.64 2.29
CA GLN A 6 -17.68 26.44 2.73
C GLN A 6 -16.57 25.59 3.36
N ARG A 7 -16.94 24.53 4.09
CA ARG A 7 -15.97 23.59 4.68
C ARG A 7 -15.15 22.90 3.60
N THR A 8 -15.80 22.35 2.58
CA THR A 8 -15.11 21.69 1.46
C THR A 8 -14.17 22.65 0.74
N LYS A 9 -14.60 23.90 0.45
CA LYS A 9 -13.74 24.94 -0.15
C LYS A 9 -12.48 25.19 0.69
N THR A 10 -12.65 25.33 2.02
CA THR A 10 -11.52 25.56 2.92
C THR A 10 -10.54 24.40 2.93
N ILE A 11 -11.03 23.17 2.91
CA ILE A 11 -10.18 21.96 2.87
C ILE A 11 -9.39 21.90 1.55
N LEU A 12 -10.06 22.16 0.42
CA LEU A 12 -9.39 22.12 -0.89
C LEU A 12 -8.32 23.22 -1.01
N ALA A 13 -8.58 24.43 -0.55
CA ALA A 13 -7.59 25.50 -0.52
C ALA A 13 -6.36 25.14 0.33
N ARG A 14 -6.55 24.49 1.48
CA ARG A 14 -5.43 23.97 2.30
C ARG A 14 -4.65 22.88 1.58
N ALA A 15 -5.34 21.97 0.88
CA ALA A 15 -4.70 20.93 0.10
C ALA A 15 -3.82 21.50 -1.04
N GLU A 16 -4.34 22.47 -1.79
CA GLU A 16 -3.60 23.18 -2.85
C GLU A 16 -2.34 23.86 -2.32
N ASN A 17 -2.40 24.41 -1.11
CA ASN A 17 -1.25 24.98 -0.41
C ASN A 17 -0.34 23.94 0.27
N ARG A 18 -0.59 22.64 0.08
CA ARG A 18 0.18 21.53 0.71
C ARG A 18 0.13 21.54 2.24
N GLU A 19 -0.82 22.23 2.84
CA GLU A 19 -1.01 22.26 4.29
C GLU A 19 -1.49 20.89 4.82
N GLU A 20 -1.25 20.65 6.11
CA GLU A 20 -1.78 19.46 6.78
C GLU A 20 -3.30 19.55 6.92
N ILE A 21 -4.01 18.53 6.48
CA ILE A 21 -5.46 18.41 6.62
C ILE A 21 -5.77 17.55 7.84
N ALA A 22 -6.64 18.04 8.72
CA ALA A 22 -7.03 17.31 9.93
C ALA A 22 -7.83 16.04 9.60
N ALA A 23 -7.72 15.01 10.45
CA ALA A 23 -8.44 13.74 10.28
C ALA A 23 -9.95 13.91 10.11
N GLY A 24 -10.57 14.84 10.90
CA GLY A 24 -11.99 15.13 10.78
C GLY A 24 -12.41 15.80 9.46
N ASP A 25 -11.49 16.50 8.80
CA ASP A 25 -11.71 17.09 7.48
C ASP A 25 -11.56 16.05 6.37
N LEU A 26 -10.58 15.14 6.48
CA LEU A 26 -10.48 13.98 5.56
C LEU A 26 -11.72 13.09 5.69
N ALA A 27 -12.16 12.80 6.92
CA ALA A 27 -13.37 12.03 7.16
C ALA A 27 -14.64 12.71 6.60
N HIS A 28 -14.71 14.06 6.62
CA HIS A 28 -15.77 14.80 5.94
C HIS A 28 -15.75 14.57 4.44
N LEU A 29 -14.60 14.71 3.79
CA LEU A 29 -14.46 14.44 2.34
C LEU A 29 -14.83 13.00 1.95
N LEU A 30 -14.49 12.03 2.81
CA LEU A 30 -14.83 10.61 2.61
C LEU A 30 -16.33 10.33 2.74
N ARG A 31 -17.12 11.23 3.35
CA ARG A 31 -18.59 11.12 3.47
C ARG A 31 -19.37 11.82 2.38
N LEU A 32 -18.73 12.61 1.55
CA LEU A 32 -19.42 13.33 0.48
C LEU A 32 -20.19 12.34 -0.42
N PRO A 33 -21.39 12.69 -0.90
CA PRO A 33 -22.11 11.86 -1.84
C PRO A 33 -21.30 11.62 -3.11
N LEU A 34 -21.22 10.39 -3.60
CA LEU A 34 -20.34 9.99 -4.71
C LEU A 34 -20.54 10.76 -6.01
N GLN A 35 -21.74 11.28 -6.22
CA GLN A 35 -22.13 12.00 -7.45
C GLN A 35 -22.35 13.49 -7.20
N SER A 36 -21.83 14.04 -6.08
CA SER A 36 -21.92 15.47 -5.78
C SER A 36 -20.86 16.29 -6.50
N ASP A 37 -21.18 17.56 -6.79
CA ASP A 37 -20.21 18.55 -7.30
C ASP A 37 -18.97 18.62 -6.40
N GLU A 38 -19.14 18.41 -5.08
CA GLU A 38 -18.07 18.42 -4.10
C GLU A 38 -17.10 17.25 -4.27
N THR A 39 -17.60 16.02 -4.48
CA THR A 39 -16.74 14.87 -4.75
C THR A 39 -15.95 15.06 -6.04
N TYR A 40 -16.57 15.61 -7.08
CA TYR A 40 -15.84 15.92 -8.32
C TYR A 40 -14.80 17.03 -8.12
N ALA A 41 -15.08 18.04 -7.29
CA ALA A 41 -14.09 19.06 -6.94
C ALA A 41 -12.89 18.49 -6.17
N VAL A 42 -13.12 17.56 -5.24
CA VAL A 42 -12.05 16.82 -4.53
C VAL A 42 -11.18 16.04 -5.52
N MET A 43 -11.80 15.32 -6.46
CA MET A 43 -11.07 14.55 -7.48
C MET A 43 -10.29 15.46 -8.42
N ALA A 44 -10.86 16.59 -8.84
CA ALA A 44 -10.18 17.57 -9.70
C ALA A 44 -8.98 18.23 -9.00
N CYS A 45 -9.11 18.58 -7.72
CA CYS A 45 -8.00 19.10 -6.91
C CYS A 45 -6.86 18.08 -6.79
N ALA A 46 -7.18 16.83 -6.50
CA ALA A 46 -6.18 15.75 -6.41
C ALA A 46 -5.46 15.50 -7.75
N ASP A 47 -6.19 15.53 -8.87
CA ASP A 47 -5.61 15.42 -10.23
C ASP A 47 -4.69 16.60 -10.52
N ALA A 48 -5.11 17.84 -10.23
CA ALA A 48 -4.30 19.04 -10.43
C ALA A 48 -2.99 18.98 -9.63
N MET A 49 -3.06 18.62 -8.34
CA MET A 49 -1.89 18.41 -7.49
C MET A 49 -0.94 17.34 -8.03
N SER A 50 -1.49 16.24 -8.56
CA SER A 50 -0.68 15.15 -9.12
C SER A 50 -0.01 15.57 -10.43
N ARG A 51 -0.70 16.31 -11.29
CA ARG A 51 -0.12 16.85 -12.53
C ARG A 51 0.96 17.90 -12.27
N GLU A 52 0.78 18.72 -11.24
CA GLU A 52 1.78 19.69 -10.83
C GLU A 52 3.07 19.00 -10.37
N ASP A 53 2.96 17.93 -9.55
CA ASP A 53 4.10 17.25 -8.96
C ASP A 53 4.81 16.29 -9.95
N PHE A 54 4.04 15.60 -10.80
CA PHE A 54 4.54 14.49 -11.61
C PHE A 54 4.38 14.68 -13.12
N GLY A 55 3.65 15.72 -13.57
CA GLY A 55 3.34 15.94 -14.98
C GLY A 55 2.50 14.80 -15.54
N THR A 56 3.01 14.14 -16.58
CA THR A 56 2.39 12.96 -17.22
C THR A 56 3.11 11.65 -16.87
N LYS A 57 4.05 11.69 -15.93
CA LYS A 57 4.81 10.50 -15.52
C LYS A 57 3.96 9.60 -14.62
N ALA A 58 4.07 8.31 -14.85
CA ALA A 58 3.52 7.27 -14.01
C ALA A 58 4.61 6.23 -13.74
N GLU A 59 4.60 5.63 -12.56
CA GLU A 59 5.50 4.54 -12.20
C GLU A 59 4.77 3.19 -12.33
N ARG A 60 5.49 2.18 -12.78
CA ARG A 60 5.04 0.78 -12.87
C ARG A 60 5.75 -0.03 -11.80
N HIS A 61 5.03 -0.35 -10.74
CA HIS A 61 5.52 -1.23 -9.68
C HIS A 61 5.02 -2.65 -9.96
N MET A 62 5.93 -3.57 -10.23
CA MET A 62 5.60 -4.95 -10.49
C MET A 62 5.84 -5.82 -9.26
N HIS A 63 5.12 -6.95 -9.18
CA HIS A 63 5.14 -7.82 -8.02
C HIS A 63 5.57 -9.23 -8.43
N ILE A 64 6.53 -9.80 -7.70
CA ILE A 64 6.96 -11.19 -7.85
C ILE A 64 6.72 -11.90 -6.52
N GLY A 65 5.83 -12.87 -6.49
CA GLY A 65 5.69 -13.78 -5.36
C GLY A 65 6.84 -14.78 -5.35
N LEU A 66 7.58 -14.86 -4.24
CA LEU A 66 8.68 -15.84 -4.11
C LEU A 66 8.15 -17.21 -3.71
N ASN A 67 7.00 -17.26 -3.03
CA ASN A 67 6.34 -18.48 -2.62
C ASN A 67 4.82 -18.33 -2.59
N ALA A 68 4.13 -19.45 -2.65
CA ALA A 68 2.73 -19.59 -2.30
C ALA A 68 2.59 -20.75 -1.32
N ALA A 69 2.05 -20.48 -0.13
CA ALA A 69 1.89 -21.48 0.92
C ALA A 69 0.71 -21.09 1.83
N PRO A 70 0.06 -22.06 2.49
CA PRO A 70 -0.89 -21.75 3.56
C PRO A 70 -0.21 -20.90 4.63
N CYS A 71 -0.68 -19.67 4.83
CA CYS A 71 -0.07 -18.73 5.78
C CYS A 71 -0.74 -18.89 7.16
N PRO A 72 0.03 -19.17 8.24
CA PRO A 72 -0.52 -19.41 9.56
C PRO A 72 -1.02 -18.15 10.28
N HIS A 73 -0.79 -16.97 9.71
CA HIS A 73 -1.24 -15.71 10.30
C HIS A 73 -2.74 -15.48 10.19
N ASN A 74 -3.43 -16.17 9.30
CA ASN A 74 -4.88 -16.17 9.16
C ASN A 74 -5.51 -14.76 9.17
N CYS A 75 -4.91 -13.83 8.40
CA CYS A 75 -5.50 -12.52 8.16
C CYS A 75 -6.84 -12.67 7.43
N LYS A 76 -7.94 -12.22 8.02
CA LYS A 76 -9.32 -12.53 7.59
C LYS A 76 -9.70 -12.10 6.17
N PHE A 77 -8.85 -11.36 5.50
CA PHE A 77 -9.06 -10.88 4.13
C PHE A 77 -8.17 -11.57 3.09
N CYS A 78 -7.16 -12.34 3.52
CA CYS A 78 -6.10 -12.82 2.65
C CYS A 78 -6.43 -14.21 2.08
N SER A 79 -6.21 -14.38 0.77
CA SER A 79 -6.41 -15.65 0.07
C SER A 79 -5.36 -16.71 0.42
N LEU A 80 -4.19 -16.29 0.91
CA LEU A 80 -3.08 -17.19 1.25
C LEU A 80 -3.20 -17.80 2.66
N THR A 81 -4.24 -17.48 3.42
CA THR A 81 -4.39 -18.02 4.77
C THR A 81 -4.76 -19.50 4.78
N GLU A 82 -4.32 -20.24 5.80
CA GLU A 82 -4.74 -21.64 6.01
C GLU A 82 -6.26 -21.76 6.06
N GLU A 83 -6.93 -20.82 6.73
CA GLU A 83 -8.39 -20.81 6.89
C GLU A 83 -9.13 -20.60 5.57
N ALA A 84 -8.56 -19.87 4.62
CA ALA A 84 -9.17 -19.66 3.30
C ALA A 84 -9.14 -20.93 2.43
N GLY A 85 -8.21 -21.85 2.68
CA GLY A 85 -8.14 -23.15 2.00
C GLY A 85 -7.79 -23.09 0.51
N ALA A 86 -7.30 -21.95 0.02
CA ALA A 86 -6.93 -21.79 -1.39
C ALA A 86 -5.72 -22.62 -1.80
N PHE A 87 -4.80 -22.80 -0.87
CA PHE A 87 -3.58 -23.54 -1.04
C PHE A 87 -3.52 -24.68 -0.02
N THR A 88 -3.24 -25.91 -0.51
CA THR A 88 -3.09 -27.09 0.32
C THR A 88 -1.64 -27.58 0.40
N GLY A 89 -0.74 -26.95 -0.33
CA GLY A 89 0.67 -27.24 -0.35
C GLY A 89 1.52 -25.99 -0.47
N SER A 90 2.80 -26.09 -0.16
CA SER A 90 3.77 -25.01 -0.29
C SER A 90 4.50 -25.12 -1.62
N VAL A 91 4.61 -24.00 -2.33
CA VAL A 91 5.42 -23.85 -3.55
C VAL A 91 6.39 -22.70 -3.31
N GLU A 92 7.68 -22.95 -3.52
CA GLU A 92 8.71 -21.92 -3.67
C GLU A 92 9.13 -21.90 -5.15
N PHE A 93 9.17 -20.71 -5.75
CA PHE A 93 9.58 -20.59 -7.14
C PHE A 93 11.10 -20.67 -7.25
N PRO A 94 11.65 -21.45 -8.22
CA PRO A 94 13.09 -21.57 -8.44
C PRO A 94 13.74 -20.22 -8.78
N ASP A 95 14.98 -20.02 -8.36
CA ASP A 95 15.75 -18.80 -8.64
C ASP A 95 15.80 -18.43 -10.12
N ALA A 96 15.97 -19.41 -10.98
CA ALA A 96 15.97 -19.20 -12.44
C ALA A 96 14.65 -18.63 -12.95
N GLN A 97 13.52 -19.03 -12.36
CA GLN A 97 12.20 -18.51 -12.72
C GLN A 97 12.00 -17.09 -12.19
N VAL A 98 12.39 -16.85 -10.93
CA VAL A 98 12.31 -15.51 -10.31
C VAL A 98 13.18 -14.51 -11.09
N LEU A 99 14.39 -14.90 -11.48
CA LEU A 99 15.27 -14.08 -12.30
C LEU A 99 14.69 -13.82 -13.70
N ALA A 100 14.09 -14.82 -14.33
CA ALA A 100 13.44 -14.65 -15.62
C ALA A 100 12.30 -13.62 -15.55
N TRP A 101 11.45 -13.68 -14.53
CA TRP A 101 10.38 -12.69 -14.29
C TRP A 101 10.93 -11.29 -13.98
N ALA A 102 12.03 -11.20 -13.23
CA ALA A 102 12.65 -9.91 -12.93
C ALA A 102 13.18 -9.21 -14.18
N ARG A 103 13.85 -9.97 -15.08
CA ARG A 103 14.33 -9.47 -16.38
C ARG A 103 13.17 -9.08 -17.30
N GLU A 104 12.12 -9.88 -17.35
CA GLU A 104 10.91 -9.55 -18.12
C GLU A 104 10.27 -8.25 -17.60
N ALA A 105 10.17 -8.07 -16.29
CA ALA A 105 9.66 -6.84 -15.70
C ALA A 105 10.55 -5.62 -16.01
N GLU A 106 11.86 -5.78 -16.00
CA GLU A 106 12.82 -4.74 -16.41
C GLU A 106 12.63 -4.38 -17.89
N ASP A 107 12.55 -5.36 -18.78
CA ASP A 107 12.29 -5.16 -20.21
C ASP A 107 10.96 -4.46 -20.48
N MET A 108 9.95 -4.71 -19.65
CA MET A 108 8.66 -4.02 -19.67
C MET A 108 8.74 -2.62 -19.05
N GLY A 109 9.88 -2.19 -18.54
CA GLY A 109 10.13 -0.89 -17.94
C GLY A 109 9.51 -0.73 -16.56
N ALA A 110 9.63 -1.71 -15.69
CA ALA A 110 9.26 -1.58 -14.28
C ALA A 110 10.13 -0.55 -13.57
N ASP A 111 9.50 0.33 -12.78
CA ASP A 111 10.19 1.33 -11.95
C ASP A 111 10.56 0.77 -10.57
N ALA A 112 9.93 -0.33 -10.16
CA ALA A 112 10.26 -1.08 -8.94
C ALA A 112 9.73 -2.53 -9.01
N LEU A 113 10.44 -3.44 -8.36
CA LEU A 113 10.03 -4.84 -8.16
C LEU A 113 9.74 -5.12 -6.70
N ASN A 114 8.49 -5.43 -6.37
CA ASN A 114 8.08 -5.86 -5.05
C ASN A 114 8.23 -7.37 -4.92
N LEU A 115 9.16 -7.83 -4.08
CA LEU A 115 9.34 -9.25 -3.77
C LEU A 115 8.42 -9.62 -2.61
N MET A 116 7.38 -10.40 -2.91
CA MET A 116 6.33 -10.75 -1.96
C MET A 116 6.55 -12.15 -1.38
N THR A 117 6.32 -12.29 -0.07
CA THR A 117 6.42 -13.56 0.63
C THR A 117 5.21 -13.82 1.53
N THR A 118 4.93 -15.09 1.84
CA THR A 118 4.08 -15.40 3.00
C THR A 118 4.77 -14.99 4.30
N GLY A 119 3.99 -14.86 5.38
CA GLY A 119 4.50 -14.29 6.62
C GLY A 119 5.51 -15.19 7.37
N ASP A 120 5.60 -16.44 7.03
CA ASP A 120 6.50 -17.47 7.58
C ASP A 120 7.69 -17.81 6.65
N TYR A 121 7.79 -17.15 5.50
CA TYR A 121 8.89 -17.37 4.57
C TYR A 121 10.25 -17.05 5.21
N PRO A 122 11.30 -17.90 5.02
CA PRO A 122 12.60 -17.69 5.64
C PRO A 122 13.24 -16.37 5.21
N PHE A 123 13.53 -15.50 6.18
CA PHE A 123 14.11 -14.19 5.91
C PHE A 123 15.51 -14.27 5.25
N SER A 124 16.33 -15.28 5.63
CA SER A 124 17.61 -15.55 4.98
C SER A 124 17.48 -15.81 3.49
N ARG A 125 16.41 -16.51 3.11
CA ARG A 125 16.13 -16.83 1.72
C ARG A 125 15.72 -15.59 0.92
N LEU A 126 14.93 -14.69 1.51
CA LEU A 126 14.63 -13.38 0.90
C LEU A 126 15.91 -12.59 0.63
N LEU A 127 16.88 -12.59 1.57
CA LEU A 127 18.17 -11.92 1.39
C LEU A 127 19.01 -12.55 0.27
N GLU A 128 19.01 -13.87 0.13
CA GLU A 128 19.70 -14.59 -0.97
C GLU A 128 19.12 -14.16 -2.33
N VAL A 129 17.79 -14.19 -2.47
CA VAL A 129 17.11 -13.74 -3.68
C VAL A 129 17.39 -12.28 -3.98
N GLY A 130 17.38 -11.41 -2.95
CA GLY A 130 17.71 -10.00 -3.09
C GLY A 130 19.10 -9.78 -3.68
N ARG A 131 20.13 -10.47 -3.14
CA ARG A 131 21.51 -10.39 -3.65
C ARG A 131 21.62 -10.89 -5.08
N MET A 132 20.96 -11.99 -5.40
CA MET A 132 20.92 -12.53 -6.75
C MET A 132 20.33 -11.52 -7.74
N LEU A 133 19.16 -10.98 -7.44
CA LEU A 133 18.48 -10.06 -8.34
C LEU A 133 19.21 -8.73 -8.47
N SER A 134 19.71 -8.16 -7.37
CA SER A 134 20.46 -6.89 -7.42
C SER A 134 21.78 -6.95 -8.20
N ALA A 135 22.29 -8.14 -8.47
CA ALA A 135 23.46 -8.35 -9.34
C ALA A 135 23.09 -8.53 -10.83
N GLU A 136 21.82 -8.73 -11.15
CA GLU A 136 21.37 -9.19 -12.47
C GLU A 136 20.38 -8.22 -13.15
N VAL A 137 19.71 -7.33 -12.38
CA VAL A 137 18.76 -6.33 -12.88
C VAL A 137 18.99 -4.98 -12.20
N ASP A 138 18.75 -3.89 -12.93
CA ASP A 138 18.92 -2.52 -12.43
C ASP A 138 17.64 -1.95 -11.78
N VAL A 139 16.54 -2.72 -11.78
CA VAL A 139 15.26 -2.28 -11.20
C VAL A 139 15.33 -2.28 -9.67
N PRO A 140 14.95 -1.17 -8.99
CA PRO A 140 14.93 -1.09 -7.54
C PRO A 140 14.09 -2.21 -6.89
N LEU A 141 14.67 -2.93 -5.93
CA LEU A 141 14.01 -4.01 -5.21
C LEU A 141 13.30 -3.48 -3.96
N VAL A 142 12.06 -3.91 -3.77
CA VAL A 142 11.23 -3.59 -2.59
C VAL A 142 10.86 -4.89 -1.88
N ALA A 143 11.22 -5.01 -0.61
CA ALA A 143 10.81 -6.16 0.19
C ALA A 143 9.37 -5.99 0.68
N ASN A 144 8.53 -7.01 0.49
CA ASN A 144 7.16 -7.07 0.99
C ASN A 144 6.98 -8.39 1.76
N THR A 145 7.29 -8.34 3.05
CA THR A 145 7.36 -9.50 3.93
C THR A 145 6.81 -9.17 5.33
N ARG A 146 7.11 -10.02 6.32
CA ARG A 146 6.72 -9.85 7.73
C ARG A 146 7.29 -8.60 8.38
N ASP A 147 6.93 -8.35 9.64
CA ASP A 147 7.61 -7.35 10.48
C ASP A 147 9.11 -7.64 10.61
N ILE A 148 9.93 -6.59 10.62
CA ILE A 148 11.39 -6.69 10.72
C ILE A 148 11.93 -5.84 11.88
N THR A 149 13.12 -6.21 12.33
CA THR A 149 13.96 -5.45 13.27
C THR A 149 14.87 -4.48 12.51
N HIS A 150 15.53 -3.58 13.24
CA HIS A 150 16.54 -2.68 12.67
C HIS A 150 17.69 -3.46 11.99
N ALA A 151 18.23 -4.48 12.64
CA ALA A 151 19.31 -5.31 12.07
C ALA A 151 18.88 -6.07 10.80
N GLU A 152 17.61 -6.51 10.73
CA GLU A 152 17.05 -7.10 9.50
C GLU A 152 16.89 -6.04 8.39
N GLY A 153 16.59 -4.79 8.74
CA GLY A 153 16.55 -3.68 7.79
C GLY A 153 17.95 -3.39 7.21
N GLU A 154 19.00 -3.38 8.03
CA GLU A 154 20.39 -3.27 7.57
C GLU A 154 20.77 -4.44 6.64
N ALA A 155 20.35 -5.66 6.98
CA ALA A 155 20.58 -6.83 6.15
C ALA A 155 19.88 -6.77 4.79
N LEU A 156 18.66 -6.17 4.71
CA LEU A 156 17.99 -5.91 3.44
C LEU A 156 18.76 -4.92 2.57
N LEU A 157 19.24 -3.80 3.14
CA LEU A 157 20.08 -2.85 2.40
C LEU A 157 21.34 -3.53 1.85
N ALA A 158 22.02 -4.32 2.68
CA ALA A 158 23.20 -5.08 2.29
C ALA A 158 22.91 -6.16 1.22
N ALA A 159 21.67 -6.59 1.11
CA ALA A 159 21.19 -7.53 0.08
C ALA A 159 20.68 -6.83 -1.19
N GLY A 160 20.82 -5.50 -1.31
CA GLY A 160 20.48 -4.74 -2.51
C GLY A 160 19.04 -4.22 -2.56
N PHE A 161 18.25 -4.33 -1.47
CA PHE A 161 16.93 -3.72 -1.41
C PHE A 161 17.02 -2.20 -1.24
N SER A 162 16.19 -1.48 -2.00
CA SER A 162 16.05 -0.02 -1.92
C SER A 162 14.86 0.41 -1.07
N GLY A 163 13.84 -0.43 -0.94
CA GLY A 163 12.60 -0.10 -0.25
C GLY A 163 11.97 -1.27 0.48
N PHE A 164 10.97 -0.92 1.29
CA PHE A 164 10.19 -1.87 2.08
C PHE A 164 8.72 -1.47 2.06
N TYR A 165 7.87 -2.37 1.60
CA TYR A 165 6.43 -2.19 1.67
C TYR A 165 5.89 -2.71 3.01
N HIS A 166 5.21 -1.83 3.75
CA HIS A 166 4.66 -2.21 5.05
C HIS A 166 3.48 -1.31 5.42
N ALA A 167 2.32 -1.92 5.60
CA ALA A 167 1.10 -1.21 5.96
C ALA A 167 0.68 -1.50 7.41
N VAL A 168 0.15 -0.48 8.08
CA VAL A 168 -0.72 -0.65 9.25
C VAL A 168 -2.13 -0.84 8.70
N ARG A 169 -2.56 -2.07 8.58
CA ARG A 169 -3.80 -2.42 7.89
C ARG A 169 -5.04 -1.94 8.63
N LEU A 170 -6.10 -1.73 7.88
CA LEU A 170 -7.43 -1.57 8.44
C LEU A 170 -7.83 -2.84 9.21
N GLY A 171 -8.35 -2.68 10.41
CA GLY A 171 -8.64 -3.82 11.28
C GLY A 171 -7.42 -4.50 11.91
N GLU A 172 -6.24 -3.89 11.87
CA GLU A 172 -5.03 -4.44 12.48
C GLU A 172 -5.25 -4.77 13.97
N GLY A 173 -4.89 -5.98 14.40
CA GLY A 173 -5.14 -6.50 15.76
C GLY A 173 -6.55 -7.08 15.98
N ARG A 174 -7.48 -6.90 15.04
CA ARG A 174 -8.84 -7.49 15.06
C ARG A 174 -9.02 -8.49 13.92
N ASP A 175 -8.62 -8.11 12.73
CA ASP A 175 -8.74 -8.89 11.49
C ASP A 175 -7.39 -9.49 11.04
N THR A 176 -6.34 -9.16 11.77
CA THR A 176 -4.99 -9.74 11.70
C THR A 176 -4.48 -10.03 13.12
N PRO A 177 -3.49 -10.91 13.29
CA PRO A 177 -2.89 -11.19 14.60
C PRO A 177 -1.87 -10.14 15.06
N PHE A 178 -1.65 -9.07 14.30
CA PHE A 178 -0.58 -8.11 14.54
C PHE A 178 -1.08 -6.87 15.29
N PRO A 179 -0.51 -6.51 16.45
CA PRO A 179 -0.86 -5.27 17.12
C PRO A 179 -0.23 -4.06 16.41
N ILE A 180 -0.98 -2.95 16.30
CA ILE A 180 -0.53 -1.70 15.66
C ILE A 180 0.86 -1.24 16.14
N PRO A 181 1.20 -1.25 17.45
CA PRO A 181 2.53 -0.84 17.90
C PRO A 181 3.68 -1.63 17.29
N ARG A 182 3.48 -2.93 17.04
CA ARG A 182 4.47 -3.78 16.36
C ARG A 182 4.71 -3.32 14.92
N ARG A 183 3.64 -3.01 14.19
CA ARG A 183 3.72 -2.50 12.81
C ARG A 183 4.46 -1.16 12.76
N ILE A 184 4.14 -0.24 13.69
CA ILE A 184 4.84 1.05 13.81
C ILE A 184 6.33 0.87 14.14
N LYS A 185 6.70 -0.12 14.95
CA LYS A 185 8.10 -0.42 15.24
C LYS A 185 8.86 -0.83 13.97
N THR A 186 8.25 -1.64 13.11
CA THR A 186 8.81 -2.00 11.80
C THR A 186 8.99 -0.76 10.91
N ILE A 187 7.99 0.12 10.82
CA ILE A 187 8.08 1.36 10.03
C ILE A 187 9.27 2.22 10.48
N ARG A 188 9.47 2.37 11.79
CA ARG A 188 10.62 3.10 12.33
C ARG A 188 11.95 2.43 11.96
N ALA A 189 12.05 1.12 12.14
CA ALA A 189 13.25 0.38 11.77
C ALA A 189 13.61 0.55 10.29
N VAL A 190 12.62 0.43 9.40
CA VAL A 190 12.80 0.65 7.95
C VAL A 190 13.35 2.04 7.63
N ARG A 191 12.78 3.08 8.26
CA ARG A 191 13.21 4.46 8.04
C ARG A 191 14.58 4.77 8.65
N ASP A 192 14.84 4.26 9.85
CA ASP A 192 16.07 4.51 10.58
C ASP A 192 17.30 3.93 9.85
N VAL A 193 17.13 2.83 9.10
CA VAL A 193 18.19 2.25 8.26
C VAL A 193 18.30 2.90 6.88
N GLY A 194 17.34 3.76 6.48
CA GLY A 194 17.37 4.46 5.20
C GLY A 194 16.68 3.74 4.04
N LEU A 195 15.95 2.65 4.29
CA LEU A 195 15.06 2.05 3.28
C LEU A 195 13.88 2.97 2.98
N LEU A 196 13.50 3.06 1.72
CA LEU A 196 12.31 3.79 1.28
C LEU A 196 11.06 3.06 1.78
N TRP A 197 10.30 3.70 2.67
CA TRP A 197 9.08 3.11 3.17
C TRP A 197 7.89 3.37 2.25
N MET A 198 7.22 2.31 1.84
CA MET A 198 6.02 2.30 1.02
C MET A 198 4.84 1.73 1.82
N THR A 199 3.64 2.26 1.60
CA THR A 199 2.43 1.83 2.31
C THR A 199 1.18 1.99 1.45
N CYS A 200 0.07 1.42 1.93
CA CYS A 200 -1.28 1.65 1.42
C CYS A 200 -2.29 1.71 2.56
N VAL A 201 -3.41 2.37 2.32
CA VAL A 201 -4.64 2.22 3.13
C VAL A 201 -5.35 0.97 2.65
N GLU A 202 -5.20 -0.13 3.38
CA GLU A 202 -5.63 -1.47 2.96
C GLU A 202 -6.05 -2.36 4.13
N PRO A 203 -6.80 -3.43 3.86
CA PRO A 203 -7.66 -3.67 2.68
C PRO A 203 -9.02 -3.00 2.88
N VAL A 204 -9.39 -2.07 2.00
CA VAL A 204 -10.63 -1.30 2.17
C VAL A 204 -11.85 -2.15 1.83
N GLY A 205 -12.78 -2.22 2.76
CA GLY A 205 -14.10 -2.82 2.61
C GLY A 205 -15.21 -1.88 3.10
N PRO A 206 -16.49 -2.21 2.84
CA PRO A 206 -17.64 -1.36 3.20
C PRO A 206 -17.80 -1.10 4.71
N GLU A 207 -17.18 -1.93 5.55
CA GLU A 207 -17.24 -1.85 7.00
C GLU A 207 -16.35 -0.78 7.64
N HIS A 208 -15.41 -0.22 6.89
CA HIS A 208 -14.44 0.72 7.46
C HIS A 208 -15.00 2.13 7.54
N ALA A 209 -14.95 2.72 8.74
CA ALA A 209 -15.42 4.08 8.98
C ALA A 209 -14.48 5.11 8.33
N PRO A 210 -15.01 6.25 7.84
CA PRO A 210 -14.20 7.34 7.31
C PRO A 210 -13.09 7.83 8.24
N GLU A 211 -13.30 7.78 9.54
CA GLU A 211 -12.31 8.13 10.56
C GLU A 211 -11.12 7.17 10.55
N GLU A 212 -11.36 5.87 10.49
CA GLU A 212 -10.31 4.86 10.41
C GLU A 212 -9.49 5.01 9.12
N LEU A 213 -10.17 5.28 8.00
CA LEU A 213 -9.51 5.55 6.72
C LEU A 213 -8.63 6.81 6.79
N ALA A 214 -9.15 7.91 7.33
CA ALA A 214 -8.42 9.16 7.51
C ALA A 214 -7.16 8.98 8.38
N ASP A 215 -7.27 8.25 9.49
CA ASP A 215 -6.15 7.95 10.37
C ASP A 215 -5.05 7.17 9.65
N ARG A 216 -5.40 6.20 8.79
CA ARG A 216 -4.43 5.44 8.00
C ARG A 216 -3.77 6.28 6.91
N MET A 217 -4.50 7.19 6.25
CA MET A 217 -3.94 8.15 5.29
C MET A 217 -2.90 9.05 5.96
N LEU A 218 -3.25 9.64 7.11
CA LEU A 218 -2.35 10.53 7.86
C LEU A 218 -1.13 9.81 8.44
N LEU A 219 -1.23 8.51 8.70
CA LEU A 219 -0.10 7.70 9.14
C LEU A 219 1.01 7.68 8.09
N GLY A 220 0.65 7.57 6.79
CA GLY A 220 1.58 7.67 5.66
C GLY A 220 2.37 8.98 5.69
N ARG A 221 1.67 10.12 5.80
CA ARG A 221 2.30 11.44 5.92
C ARG A 221 3.16 11.56 7.17
N LYS A 222 2.62 11.19 8.34
CA LYS A 222 3.30 11.28 9.64
C LYS A 222 4.65 10.57 9.68
N TYR A 223 4.74 9.41 9.08
CA TYR A 223 5.97 8.62 9.06
C TYR A 223 6.77 8.76 7.76
N GLY A 224 6.39 9.68 6.86
CA GLY A 224 7.14 10.01 5.65
C GLY A 224 7.20 8.86 4.66
N ALA A 225 6.06 8.25 4.35
CA ALA A 225 5.98 7.29 3.27
C ALA A 225 6.35 7.96 1.95
N VAL A 226 7.21 7.33 1.16
CA VAL A 226 7.55 7.82 -0.18
C VAL A 226 6.50 7.44 -1.22
N TYR A 227 5.65 6.51 -0.87
CA TYR A 227 4.58 5.98 -1.68
C TYR A 227 3.39 5.63 -0.78
N SER A 228 2.20 6.05 -1.15
CA SER A 228 0.96 5.66 -0.50
C SER A 228 -0.17 5.56 -1.52
N GLY A 229 -1.23 4.88 -1.16
CA GLY A 229 -2.40 4.73 -1.99
C GLY A 229 -3.55 4.11 -1.21
N VAL A 230 -4.55 3.64 -1.93
CA VAL A 230 -5.69 2.95 -1.36
C VAL A 230 -5.86 1.63 -2.10
N MET A 231 -6.03 0.53 -1.38
CA MET A 231 -6.24 -0.79 -1.97
C MET A 231 -7.59 -1.36 -1.52
N ARG A 232 -8.46 -1.62 -2.48
CA ARG A 232 -9.75 -2.27 -2.26
C ARG A 232 -9.53 -3.75 -1.89
N ARG A 233 -10.29 -4.24 -0.91
CA ARG A 233 -10.36 -5.68 -0.65
C ARG A 233 -11.10 -6.36 -1.80
N ILE A 234 -10.46 -7.40 -2.36
CA ILE A 234 -11.11 -8.32 -3.29
C ILE A 234 -11.77 -9.44 -2.47
N ASN A 235 -12.99 -9.77 -2.80
CA ASN A 235 -13.68 -10.88 -2.17
C ASN A 235 -13.12 -12.20 -2.68
N PHE A 236 -12.48 -12.93 -1.78
CA PHE A 236 -11.95 -14.25 -2.06
C PHE A 236 -12.83 -15.31 -1.36
N PRO A 237 -13.35 -16.32 -2.08
CA PRO A 237 -14.10 -17.41 -1.46
C PRO A 237 -13.25 -18.11 -0.39
N GLY A 238 -13.82 -18.28 0.80
CA GLY A 238 -13.12 -18.84 1.96
C GLY A 238 -12.49 -17.80 2.91
N ALA A 239 -12.16 -16.59 2.45
CA ALA A 239 -11.71 -15.54 3.35
C ALA A 239 -12.87 -15.00 4.20
N PRO A 240 -12.76 -14.91 5.54
CA PRO A 240 -13.87 -14.54 6.43
C PRO A 240 -14.53 -13.17 6.11
N LEU A 241 -13.76 -12.18 5.63
CA LEU A 241 -14.31 -10.88 5.30
C LEU A 241 -14.96 -10.80 3.91
N SER A 242 -14.90 -11.85 3.09
CA SER A 242 -15.54 -11.87 1.77
C SER A 242 -17.06 -11.64 1.85
N ALA A 243 -17.72 -12.13 2.90
CA ALA A 243 -19.15 -11.95 3.11
C ALA A 243 -19.57 -10.49 3.31
N ARG A 244 -18.65 -9.58 3.61
CA ARG A 244 -18.93 -8.14 3.80
C ARG A 244 -19.00 -7.36 2.49
N GLY A 245 -18.66 -7.98 1.37
CA GLY A 245 -18.69 -7.34 0.07
C GLY A 245 -17.46 -6.45 -0.21
N MET A 246 -17.55 -5.69 -1.30
CA MET A 246 -16.51 -4.76 -1.77
C MET A 246 -17.08 -3.36 -1.92
N ILE A 247 -16.23 -2.34 -1.79
CA ILE A 247 -16.57 -0.98 -2.18
C ILE A 247 -16.64 -0.86 -3.71
N SER A 248 -17.40 0.10 -4.20
CA SER A 248 -17.48 0.40 -5.62
C SER A 248 -16.23 1.12 -6.14
N GLU A 249 -16.00 1.09 -7.45
CA GLU A 249 -14.92 1.83 -8.10
C GLU A 249 -15.00 3.35 -7.87
N ARG A 250 -16.22 3.89 -7.79
CA ARG A 250 -16.43 5.32 -7.50
C ARG A 250 -16.04 5.68 -6.06
N GLU A 251 -16.37 4.81 -5.10
CA GLU A 251 -15.88 4.97 -3.72
C GLU A 251 -14.36 4.91 -3.68
N MET A 252 -13.77 3.96 -4.40
CA MET A 252 -12.33 3.82 -4.52
C MET A 252 -11.69 5.09 -5.11
N ALA A 253 -12.22 5.61 -6.21
CA ALA A 253 -11.71 6.83 -6.84
C ALA A 253 -11.75 8.05 -5.89
N ARG A 254 -12.87 8.23 -5.14
CA ARG A 254 -12.95 9.27 -4.11
C ARG A 254 -11.91 9.07 -3.01
N MET A 255 -11.72 7.84 -2.52
CA MET A 255 -10.74 7.54 -1.46
C MET A 255 -9.31 7.79 -1.93
N VAL A 256 -8.96 7.44 -3.16
CA VAL A 256 -7.66 7.74 -3.77
C VAL A 256 -7.43 9.24 -3.83
N ALA A 257 -8.43 10.01 -4.27
CA ALA A 257 -8.33 11.47 -4.32
C ALA A 257 -8.12 12.05 -2.91
N VAL A 258 -8.91 11.62 -1.91
CA VAL A 258 -8.74 12.08 -0.52
C VAL A 258 -7.36 11.67 0.04
N CYS A 259 -6.87 10.47 -0.27
CA CYS A 259 -5.52 10.04 0.12
C CYS A 259 -4.46 10.95 -0.50
N ARG A 260 -4.61 11.34 -1.77
CA ARG A 260 -3.71 12.30 -2.42
C ARG A 260 -3.67 13.64 -1.68
N LEU A 261 -4.81 14.18 -1.31
CA LEU A 261 -4.88 15.43 -0.53
C LEU A 261 -4.21 15.27 0.84
N ALA A 262 -4.43 14.15 1.52
CA ALA A 262 -3.85 13.86 2.83
C ALA A 262 -2.31 13.80 2.82
N MET A 263 -1.74 13.31 1.73
CA MET A 263 -0.29 13.15 1.60
C MET A 263 0.48 14.45 1.34
N GLY A 264 -0.17 15.50 0.84
CA GLY A 264 0.43 16.83 0.64
C GLY A 264 1.70 16.76 -0.23
N ASP A 265 2.87 17.08 0.35
CA ASP A 265 4.19 17.06 -0.31
C ASP A 265 4.84 15.69 -0.36
N SER A 266 4.14 14.63 -0.02
CA SER A 266 4.71 13.29 -0.07
C SER A 266 5.09 12.92 -1.50
N PRO A 267 6.30 12.40 -1.69
CA PRO A 267 7.10 12.75 -2.85
C PRO A 267 6.92 11.88 -4.08
N ARG A 268 6.25 10.73 -4.11
CA ARG A 268 6.45 9.94 -5.32
C ARG A 268 5.23 9.34 -5.98
N ALA A 269 4.45 8.54 -5.37
CA ALA A 269 3.40 7.86 -6.11
C ALA A 269 2.14 7.65 -5.29
N HIS A 270 1.02 7.89 -5.92
CA HIS A 270 -0.27 7.48 -5.40
C HIS A 270 -0.82 6.44 -6.36
N CYS A 271 -0.94 5.21 -5.87
CA CYS A 271 -1.49 4.13 -6.66
C CYS A 271 -2.90 3.77 -6.24
N VAL A 272 -3.66 3.33 -7.20
CA VAL A 272 -4.79 2.45 -7.00
C VAL A 272 -4.29 1.04 -7.27
N HIS A 273 -4.43 0.15 -6.31
CA HIS A 273 -4.01 -1.22 -6.45
C HIS A 273 -5.19 -2.15 -6.17
N GLU A 274 -5.54 -2.96 -7.14
CA GLU A 274 -6.43 -4.10 -6.97
C GLU A 274 -5.56 -5.36 -7.08
N PRO A 275 -5.45 -6.17 -6.01
CA PRO A 275 -4.85 -7.49 -6.15
C PRO A 275 -5.71 -8.31 -7.10
N SER A 276 -5.10 -8.79 -8.15
CA SER A 276 -5.69 -9.72 -9.12
C SER A 276 -5.72 -11.13 -8.55
#